data_0f18ef6d149b01d8bd27f353700d21e1
#
_entry.id   0f18ef6d149b01d8bd27f353700d21e1
#
_cell.length_a   1.000
_cell.length_b   1.000
_cell.length_c   1.000
_cell.angle_alpha   90.00
_cell.angle_beta   90.00
_cell.angle_gamma   90.00
#
_symmetry.space_group_name_H-M   'P 1'
#
loop_
_entity.id
_entity.type
_entity.pdbx_description
1 polymer ?
#
loop_
_entity_poly.entity_id
_entity_poly.type
_entity_poly.pdbx_seq_one_letter_code
_entity_poly.pdbx_strand_id
1 'polypeptide(L)'
;MVIDQMIHLPKTTLGVTTIASGLNVPWEIAWGSDNTIWITEQSGTVSRIDPENGRKKVLLVIPQVWRKRTSGLLGMALSPDMKNEPFVFLDYAFLKDSIPFSRLVRYTYSNDTLINPLVLLEIPARDGHYGSRITISPDKKVIWATGDAQIDGAAQDTTSLNGKILRINMDGSVPADNPIKVSFVWA
;
A
#
# COMPACT_ATOMS: atom_id res chain seq x y z
N MET A 1 25.01 10.95 -10.97
CA MET A 1 23.74 11.69 -11.20
C MET A 1 24.06 13.16 -11.43
N VAL A 2 23.36 13.80 -12.35
CA VAL A 2 23.46 15.26 -12.58
C VAL A 2 22.46 15.95 -11.67
N ILE A 3 22.89 17.04 -11.01
CA ILE A 3 21.98 17.85 -10.17
C ILE A 3 21.11 18.71 -11.11
N ASP A 4 19.79 18.55 -11.02
CA ASP A 4 18.83 19.29 -11.83
C ASP A 4 18.51 20.67 -11.25
N GLN A 5 18.53 20.77 -9.91
CA GLN A 5 18.19 22.00 -9.17
C GLN A 5 18.97 22.11 -7.86
N MET A 6 19.29 23.35 -7.48
CA MET A 6 19.85 23.67 -6.17
C MET A 6 18.80 24.42 -5.34
N ILE A 7 18.62 24.03 -4.08
CA ILE A 7 17.78 24.70 -3.10
C ILE A 7 18.67 25.25 -1.99
N HIS A 8 18.73 26.56 -1.86
CA HIS A 8 19.52 27.22 -0.83
C HIS A 8 18.68 27.45 0.43
N LEU A 9 19.09 26.88 1.54
CA LEU A 9 18.55 27.10 2.88
C LEU A 9 19.53 27.95 3.69
N PRO A 10 19.11 28.57 4.81
CA PRO A 10 19.99 29.48 5.59
C PRO A 10 21.32 28.87 6.07
N LYS A 11 21.35 27.53 6.27
CA LYS A 11 22.54 26.83 6.80
C LYS A 11 23.05 25.69 5.92
N THR A 12 22.38 25.39 4.80
CA THR A 12 22.77 24.30 3.89
C THR A 12 22.25 24.53 2.49
N THR A 13 22.82 23.82 1.54
CA THR A 13 22.34 23.78 0.15
C THR A 13 22.02 22.34 -0.22
N LEU A 14 20.84 22.11 -0.78
CA LEU A 14 20.38 20.80 -1.24
C LEU A 14 20.51 20.73 -2.76
N GLY A 15 21.10 19.64 -3.26
CA GLY A 15 21.02 19.26 -4.66
C GLY A 15 19.80 18.37 -4.87
N VAL A 16 19.00 18.67 -5.88
CA VAL A 16 17.84 17.88 -6.28
C VAL A 16 18.13 17.22 -7.60
N THR A 17 17.83 15.94 -7.71
CA THR A 17 18.01 15.15 -8.94
C THR A 17 16.73 14.35 -9.20
N THR A 18 16.23 14.43 -10.43
CA THR A 18 15.12 13.59 -10.88
C THR A 18 15.61 12.18 -11.13
N ILE A 19 15.14 11.21 -10.35
CA ILE A 19 15.51 9.79 -10.51
C ILE A 19 14.66 9.14 -11.60
N ALA A 20 13.35 9.40 -11.61
CA ALA A 20 12.42 8.83 -12.59
C ALA A 20 11.30 9.80 -12.90
N SER A 21 10.75 9.67 -14.10
CA SER A 21 9.62 10.47 -14.60
C SER A 21 8.58 9.59 -15.31
N GLY A 22 7.46 10.19 -15.73
CA GLY A 22 6.41 9.49 -16.46
C GLY A 22 5.61 8.48 -15.61
N LEU A 23 5.56 8.67 -14.29
CA LEU A 23 4.75 7.86 -13.39
C LEU A 23 3.28 8.27 -13.47
N ASN A 24 2.37 7.29 -13.47
CA ASN A 24 0.93 7.51 -13.57
C ASN A 24 0.28 7.58 -12.19
N VAL A 25 0.34 8.76 -11.57
CA VAL A 25 -0.15 9.02 -10.21
C VAL A 25 0.48 8.03 -9.21
N PRO A 26 1.79 8.19 -8.91
CA PRO A 26 2.44 7.39 -7.88
C PRO A 26 1.79 7.69 -6.52
N TRP A 27 1.47 6.64 -5.78
CA TRP A 27 0.78 6.77 -4.49
C TRP A 27 1.68 6.42 -3.31
N GLU A 28 2.21 5.20 -3.30
CA GLU A 28 3.12 4.76 -2.25
C GLU A 28 4.55 4.68 -2.80
N ILE A 29 5.49 5.02 -1.95
CA ILE A 29 6.92 4.84 -2.18
C ILE A 29 7.53 4.14 -0.97
N ALA A 30 8.25 3.06 -1.21
CA ALA A 30 8.96 2.31 -0.17
C ALA A 30 10.40 2.02 -0.59
N TRP A 31 11.30 2.00 0.38
CA TRP A 31 12.67 1.55 0.16
C TRP A 31 12.76 0.04 0.39
N GLY A 32 13.18 -0.69 -0.62
CA GLY A 32 13.37 -2.14 -0.54
C GLY A 32 14.69 -2.53 0.11
N SER A 33 14.74 -3.70 0.72
CA SER A 33 15.98 -4.31 1.23
C SER A 33 16.98 -4.66 0.13
N ASP A 34 16.55 -4.60 -1.12
CA ASP A 34 17.32 -4.76 -2.35
C ASP A 34 17.95 -3.44 -2.85
N ASN A 35 17.90 -2.38 -2.03
CA ASN A 35 18.35 -1.03 -2.36
C ASN A 35 17.67 -0.42 -3.59
N THR A 36 16.41 -0.78 -3.85
CA THR A 36 15.59 -0.18 -4.89
C THR A 36 14.40 0.57 -4.32
N ILE A 37 13.86 1.49 -5.10
CA ILE A 37 12.64 2.23 -4.76
C ILE A 37 11.45 1.42 -5.31
N TRP A 38 10.53 1.03 -4.43
CA TRP A 38 9.29 0.39 -4.80
C TRP A 38 8.17 1.42 -4.88
N ILE A 39 7.33 1.35 -5.89
CA ILE A 39 6.27 2.32 -6.16
C ILE A 39 4.99 1.61 -6.53
N THR A 40 3.86 2.10 -6.00
CA THR A 40 2.53 1.83 -6.56
C THR A 40 2.09 3.01 -7.42
N GLU A 41 1.46 2.71 -8.53
CA GLU A 41 0.76 3.70 -9.36
C GLU A 41 -0.75 3.44 -9.28
N GLN A 42 -1.54 4.48 -9.08
CA GLN A 42 -2.99 4.40 -8.85
C GLN A 42 -3.75 3.57 -9.90
N SER A 43 -3.18 3.47 -11.10
CA SER A 43 -3.74 2.67 -12.20
C SER A 43 -3.65 1.15 -12.01
N GLY A 44 -2.94 0.66 -10.97
CA GLY A 44 -2.80 -0.76 -10.68
C GLY A 44 -1.41 -1.32 -10.97
N THR A 45 -0.41 -0.48 -11.20
CA THR A 45 0.96 -0.92 -11.49
C THR A 45 1.82 -0.87 -10.23
N VAL A 46 2.55 -1.94 -9.97
CA VAL A 46 3.64 -2.00 -8.98
C VAL A 46 4.96 -2.08 -9.73
N SER A 47 5.91 -1.23 -9.38
CA SER A 47 7.22 -1.16 -10.04
C SER A 47 8.36 -1.03 -9.04
N ARG A 48 9.57 -1.43 -9.47
CA ARG A 48 10.83 -1.04 -8.83
C ARG A 48 11.56 -0.04 -9.71
N ILE A 49 12.28 0.87 -9.06
CA ILE A 49 13.14 1.85 -9.72
C ILE A 49 14.54 1.73 -9.10
N ASP A 50 15.52 1.57 -9.95
CA ASP A 50 16.93 1.63 -9.57
C ASP A 50 17.28 3.10 -9.26
N PRO A 51 17.69 3.43 -8.03
CA PRO A 51 17.97 4.81 -7.66
C PRO A 51 19.23 5.38 -8.33
N GLU A 52 20.13 4.53 -8.86
CA GLU A 52 21.37 4.99 -9.47
C GLU A 52 21.17 5.46 -10.92
N ASN A 53 20.25 4.84 -11.64
CA ASN A 53 20.09 5.07 -13.09
C ASN A 53 18.64 5.35 -13.52
N GLY A 54 17.66 5.33 -12.60
CA GLY A 54 16.26 5.59 -12.88
C GLY A 54 15.53 4.48 -13.66
N ARG A 55 16.15 3.32 -13.88
CA ARG A 55 15.52 2.22 -14.61
C ARG A 55 14.33 1.67 -13.85
N LYS A 56 13.14 1.83 -14.44
CA LYS A 56 11.89 1.28 -13.92
C LYS A 56 11.67 -0.14 -14.43
N LYS A 57 11.32 -1.06 -13.52
CA LYS A 57 10.89 -2.42 -13.82
C LYS A 57 9.50 -2.66 -13.25
N VAL A 58 8.55 -2.99 -14.10
CA VAL A 58 7.19 -3.38 -13.68
C VAL A 58 7.25 -4.79 -13.11
N LEU A 59 6.69 -4.96 -11.89
CA LEU A 59 6.62 -6.23 -11.16
C LEU A 59 5.23 -6.87 -11.26
N LEU A 60 4.19 -6.02 -11.35
CA LEU A 60 2.79 -6.45 -11.41
C LEU A 60 1.93 -5.37 -12.06
N VAL A 61 0.95 -5.80 -12.83
CA VAL A 61 -0.19 -4.97 -13.23
C VAL A 61 -1.45 -5.69 -12.77
N ILE A 62 -2.31 -4.99 -12.01
CA ILE A 62 -3.56 -5.52 -11.46
C ILE A 62 -4.72 -5.00 -12.32
N PRO A 63 -5.26 -5.80 -13.24
CA PRO A 63 -6.23 -5.30 -14.22
C PRO A 63 -7.60 -5.00 -13.61
N GLN A 64 -7.94 -5.60 -12.46
CA GLN A 64 -9.21 -5.38 -11.77
C GLN A 64 -9.24 -4.14 -10.87
N VAL A 65 -8.17 -3.36 -10.82
CA VAL A 65 -8.16 -2.11 -10.05
C VAL A 65 -9.22 -1.17 -10.58
N TRP A 66 -10.14 -0.76 -9.70
CA TRP A 66 -11.11 0.27 -10.00
C TRP A 66 -10.54 1.63 -9.60
N ARG A 67 -10.31 2.45 -10.62
CA ARG A 67 -9.78 3.80 -10.46
C ARG A 67 -10.85 4.84 -10.70
N LYS A 68 -11.22 5.57 -9.64
CA LYS A 68 -12.12 6.72 -9.72
C LYS A 68 -11.80 7.69 -8.59
N ARG A 69 -11.58 8.97 -8.88
CA ARG A 69 -11.18 9.99 -7.91
C ARG A 69 -9.93 9.54 -7.11
N THR A 70 -10.09 9.26 -5.80
CA THR A 70 -9.03 8.84 -4.90
C THR A 70 -8.93 7.31 -4.74
N SER A 71 -9.73 6.54 -5.49
CA SER A 71 -9.62 5.08 -5.52
C SER A 71 -8.55 4.61 -6.51
N GLY A 72 -8.12 3.39 -6.36
CA GLY A 72 -7.12 2.77 -7.24
C GLY A 72 -6.24 1.79 -6.46
N LEU A 73 -5.05 1.49 -6.97
CA LEU A 73 -3.98 0.87 -6.22
C LEU A 73 -3.29 1.96 -5.41
N LEU A 74 -3.27 1.80 -4.10
CA LEU A 74 -2.86 2.83 -3.15
C LEU A 74 -1.69 2.36 -2.30
N GLY A 75 -1.95 1.91 -1.07
CA GLY A 75 -0.93 1.54 -0.10
C GLY A 75 -0.13 0.29 -0.48
N MET A 76 1.11 0.28 -0.04
CA MET A 76 2.02 -0.85 -0.14
C MET A 76 2.87 -0.96 1.12
N ALA A 77 3.13 -2.18 1.58
CA ALA A 77 4.17 -2.45 2.56
C ALA A 77 4.96 -3.69 2.15
N LEU A 78 6.27 -3.63 2.37
CA LEU A 78 7.17 -4.75 2.18
C LEU A 78 7.36 -5.47 3.51
N SER A 79 7.48 -6.80 3.47
CA SER A 79 7.88 -7.57 4.65
C SER A 79 9.24 -7.07 5.18
N PRO A 80 9.43 -6.95 6.50
CA PRO A 80 10.74 -6.61 7.05
C PRO A 80 11.78 -7.72 6.82
N ASP A 81 11.35 -8.93 6.50
CA ASP A 81 12.21 -10.08 6.21
C ASP A 81 11.96 -10.61 4.78
N MET A 82 12.25 -9.77 3.79
CA MET A 82 12.07 -10.13 2.38
C MET A 82 12.89 -11.35 1.94
N LYS A 83 13.88 -11.77 2.73
CA LYS A 83 14.71 -12.95 2.43
C LYS A 83 13.97 -14.25 2.71
N ASN A 84 13.30 -14.36 3.86
CA ASN A 84 12.63 -15.57 4.33
C ASN A 84 11.11 -15.50 4.11
N GLU A 85 10.55 -14.30 4.19
CA GLU A 85 9.12 -14.01 4.03
C GLU A 85 8.97 -12.92 2.95
N PRO A 86 9.16 -13.24 1.65
CA PRO A 86 9.19 -12.26 0.57
C PRO A 86 7.78 -11.74 0.25
N PHE A 87 7.11 -11.19 1.26
CA PHE A 87 5.72 -10.74 1.12
C PHE A 87 5.64 -9.25 0.82
N VAL A 88 4.73 -8.92 -0.08
CA VAL A 88 4.34 -7.56 -0.42
C VAL A 88 2.84 -7.43 -0.21
N PHE A 89 2.44 -6.45 0.60
CA PHE A 89 1.06 -6.17 0.93
C PHE A 89 0.60 -4.97 0.12
N LEU A 90 -0.53 -5.11 -0.54
CA LEU A 90 -1.12 -4.08 -1.40
C LEU A 90 -2.56 -3.83 -1.00
N ASP A 91 -2.98 -2.57 -0.98
CA ASP A 91 -4.37 -2.17 -0.86
C ASP A 91 -4.84 -1.55 -2.17
N TYR A 92 -5.95 -2.04 -2.69
CA TYR A 92 -6.56 -1.48 -3.88
C TYR A 92 -8.09 -1.59 -3.90
N ALA A 93 -8.69 -0.63 -4.59
CA ALA A 93 -10.12 -0.64 -4.87
C ALA A 93 -10.44 -1.55 -6.06
N PHE A 94 -11.57 -2.25 -5.99
CA PHE A 94 -12.11 -3.08 -7.06
C PHE A 94 -13.64 -3.04 -7.04
N LEU A 95 -14.28 -3.52 -8.10
CA LEU A 95 -15.73 -3.69 -8.16
C LEU A 95 -16.10 -5.16 -7.95
N LYS A 96 -17.06 -5.41 -7.04
CA LYS A 96 -17.71 -6.67 -6.84
C LYS A 96 -19.19 -6.47 -7.15
N ASP A 97 -19.68 -7.09 -8.20
CA ASP A 97 -21.06 -6.90 -8.68
C ASP A 97 -21.43 -5.43 -8.87
N SER A 98 -20.50 -4.64 -9.46
CA SER A 98 -20.59 -3.19 -9.66
C SER A 98 -20.59 -2.35 -8.39
N ILE A 99 -20.38 -2.94 -7.23
CA ILE A 99 -20.26 -2.24 -5.92
C ILE A 99 -18.77 -2.08 -5.58
N PRO A 100 -18.32 -0.87 -5.18
CA PRO A 100 -16.94 -0.65 -4.81
C PRO A 100 -16.57 -1.32 -3.47
N PHE A 101 -15.42 -1.95 -3.44
CA PHE A 101 -14.75 -2.48 -2.26
C PHE A 101 -13.28 -2.06 -2.27
N SER A 102 -12.68 -2.00 -1.08
CA SER A 102 -11.23 -2.00 -0.92
C SER A 102 -10.79 -3.36 -0.40
N ARG A 103 -9.64 -3.85 -0.89
CA ARG A 103 -9.08 -5.12 -0.43
C ARG A 103 -7.59 -5.00 -0.12
N LEU A 104 -7.22 -5.67 0.97
CA LEU A 104 -5.83 -5.91 1.33
C LEU A 104 -5.43 -7.28 0.80
N VAL A 105 -4.35 -7.32 0.02
CA VAL A 105 -3.83 -8.56 -0.59
C VAL A 105 -2.36 -8.72 -0.28
N ARG A 106 -1.95 -9.92 0.12
CA ARG A 106 -0.55 -10.31 0.24
C ARG A 106 -0.13 -11.02 -1.05
N TYR A 107 0.96 -10.57 -1.64
CA TYR A 107 1.65 -11.24 -2.73
C TYR A 107 2.97 -11.82 -2.25
N THR A 108 3.48 -12.81 -2.96
CA THR A 108 4.85 -13.30 -2.81
C THR A 108 5.72 -12.70 -3.91
N TYR A 109 6.82 -12.05 -3.53
CA TYR A 109 7.82 -11.58 -4.49
C TYR A 109 8.75 -12.72 -4.89
N SER A 110 8.88 -12.98 -6.17
CA SER A 110 9.76 -14.00 -6.72
C SER A 110 10.18 -13.65 -8.14
N ASN A 111 11.47 -13.74 -8.44
CA ASN A 111 12.02 -13.55 -9.78
C ASN A 111 11.52 -12.27 -10.47
N ASP A 112 11.62 -11.14 -9.78
CA ASP A 112 11.19 -9.83 -10.28
C ASP A 112 9.71 -9.74 -10.66
N THR A 113 8.85 -10.49 -9.98
CA THR A 113 7.40 -10.44 -10.15
C THR A 113 6.69 -10.67 -8.82
N LEU A 114 5.42 -10.26 -8.74
CA LEU A 114 4.53 -10.53 -7.61
C LEU A 114 3.54 -11.62 -8.02
N ILE A 115 3.58 -12.72 -7.29
CA ILE A 115 2.80 -13.94 -7.57
C ILE A 115 1.99 -14.38 -6.34
N ASN A 116 1.16 -15.40 -6.49
CA ASN A 116 0.38 -16.06 -5.42
C ASN A 116 -0.42 -15.06 -4.56
N PRO A 117 -1.36 -14.28 -5.15
CA PRO A 117 -2.19 -13.37 -4.38
C PRO A 117 -3.02 -14.11 -3.33
N LEU A 118 -2.96 -13.64 -2.09
CA LEU A 118 -3.83 -14.06 -1.00
C LEU A 118 -4.62 -12.84 -0.52
N VAL A 119 -5.93 -12.84 -0.71
CA VAL A 119 -6.80 -11.81 -0.15
C VAL A 119 -6.87 -11.99 1.35
N LEU A 120 -6.44 -10.99 2.11
CA LEU A 120 -6.45 -11.00 3.57
C LEU A 120 -7.75 -10.43 4.12
N LEU A 121 -8.27 -9.36 3.52
CA LEU A 121 -9.47 -8.68 3.97
C LEU A 121 -10.10 -7.87 2.83
N GLU A 122 -11.43 -7.82 2.80
CA GLU A 122 -12.21 -6.93 1.95
C GLU A 122 -13.15 -6.09 2.81
N ILE A 123 -13.25 -4.80 2.51
CA ILE A 123 -14.14 -3.88 3.21
C ILE A 123 -15.01 -3.12 2.22
N PRO A 124 -16.23 -2.74 2.58
CA PRO A 124 -17.06 -1.87 1.75
C PRO A 124 -16.33 -0.56 1.42
N ALA A 125 -16.55 -0.03 0.24
CA ALA A 125 -15.98 1.25 -0.17
C ALA A 125 -17.00 2.06 -1.00
N ARG A 126 -16.65 3.30 -1.30
CA ARG A 126 -17.36 4.20 -2.22
C ARG A 126 -16.32 4.85 -3.15
N ASP A 127 -16.60 6.00 -3.73
CA ASP A 127 -15.69 6.65 -4.68
C ASP A 127 -14.67 7.61 -4.03
N GLY A 128 -14.53 7.58 -2.69
CA GLY A 128 -13.60 8.43 -1.96
C GLY A 128 -13.30 7.95 -0.54
N HIS A 129 -12.39 8.66 0.13
CA HIS A 129 -11.98 8.42 1.52
C HIS A 129 -11.47 7.00 1.78
N TYR A 130 -10.49 6.56 1.00
CA TYR A 130 -9.94 5.19 1.13
C TYR A 130 -8.94 5.04 2.28
N GLY A 131 -8.25 6.10 2.70
CA GLY A 131 -7.13 6.01 3.65
C GLY A 131 -5.93 5.32 3.02
N SER A 132 -5.73 4.02 3.34
CA SER A 132 -4.82 3.12 2.61
C SER A 132 -3.36 3.11 3.03
N ARG A 133 -2.98 3.65 4.18
CA ARG A 133 -1.63 3.43 4.69
C ARG A 133 -1.50 2.00 5.22
N ILE A 134 -0.46 1.29 4.77
CA ILE A 134 -0.09 -0.03 5.27
C ILE A 134 1.31 0.06 5.90
N THR A 135 1.50 -0.60 7.03
CA THR A 135 2.82 -0.84 7.61
C THR A 135 2.87 -2.20 8.29
N ILE A 136 4.07 -2.71 8.53
CA ILE A 136 4.27 -3.95 9.28
C ILE A 136 4.85 -3.59 10.64
N SER A 137 4.17 -4.02 11.71
CA SER A 137 4.62 -3.79 13.08
C SER A 137 5.82 -4.70 13.43
N PRO A 138 6.60 -4.36 14.49
CA PRO A 138 7.73 -5.19 14.92
C PRO A 138 7.36 -6.64 15.28
N ASP A 139 6.12 -6.88 15.71
CA ASP A 139 5.56 -8.21 16.01
C ASP A 139 4.92 -8.86 14.77
N LYS A 140 5.30 -8.40 13.58
CA LYS A 140 4.89 -8.94 12.28
C LYS A 140 3.37 -8.96 12.07
N LYS A 141 2.68 -7.90 12.46
CA LYS A 141 1.28 -7.69 12.09
C LYS A 141 1.17 -6.65 10.99
N VAL A 142 0.22 -6.85 10.10
CA VAL A 142 -0.17 -5.86 9.11
C VAL A 142 -1.06 -4.83 9.80
N ILE A 143 -0.62 -3.58 9.80
CA ILE A 143 -1.40 -2.44 10.26
C ILE A 143 -1.92 -1.73 9.01
N TRP A 144 -3.24 -1.65 8.87
CA TRP A 144 -3.90 -1.03 7.74
C TRP A 144 -4.82 0.10 8.20
N ALA A 145 -4.51 1.33 7.81
CA ALA A 145 -5.33 2.50 8.08
C ALA A 145 -6.37 2.64 6.97
N THR A 146 -7.63 2.41 7.29
CA THR A 146 -8.75 2.51 6.35
C THR A 146 -9.43 3.87 6.44
N GLY A 147 -9.95 4.39 5.33
CA GLY A 147 -10.83 5.53 5.33
C GLY A 147 -12.26 5.16 5.71
N ASP A 148 -13.08 6.16 6.01
CA ASP A 148 -14.49 5.98 6.34
C ASP A 148 -15.37 5.68 5.11
N ALA A 149 -14.80 5.71 3.92
CA ALA A 149 -15.49 5.49 2.64
C ALA A 149 -16.71 6.42 2.46
N GLN A 150 -16.72 7.60 3.08
CA GLN A 150 -17.86 8.53 3.10
C GLN A 150 -19.15 7.89 3.68
N ILE A 151 -18.98 6.99 4.67
CA ILE A 151 -20.08 6.38 5.40
C ILE A 151 -20.21 7.10 6.74
N ASP A 152 -21.27 7.87 6.90
CA ASP A 152 -21.50 8.65 8.12
C ASP A 152 -21.52 7.74 9.36
N GLY A 153 -20.76 8.17 10.38
CA GLY A 153 -20.64 7.45 11.64
C GLY A 153 -19.72 6.22 11.62
N ALA A 154 -19.28 5.73 10.45
CA ALA A 154 -18.45 4.51 10.35
C ALA A 154 -17.20 4.57 11.23
N ALA A 155 -16.53 5.72 11.29
CA ALA A 155 -15.31 5.89 12.09
C ALA A 155 -15.56 5.71 13.60
N GLN A 156 -16.74 5.99 14.11
CA GLN A 156 -17.13 5.83 15.52
C GLN A 156 -17.83 4.49 15.81
N ASP A 157 -18.26 3.77 14.78
CA ASP A 157 -18.89 2.47 14.92
C ASP A 157 -17.83 1.37 15.05
N THR A 158 -17.72 0.74 16.22
CA THR A 158 -16.75 -0.32 16.51
C THR A 158 -17.01 -1.63 15.74
N THR A 159 -18.18 -1.77 15.12
CA THR A 159 -18.50 -2.91 14.25
C THR A 159 -18.10 -2.69 12.79
N SER A 160 -17.84 -1.43 12.41
CA SER A 160 -17.35 -1.07 11.08
C SER A 160 -15.83 -1.26 10.98
N LEU A 161 -15.37 -1.70 9.82
CA LEU A 161 -13.93 -1.75 9.47
C LEU A 161 -13.48 -0.49 8.70
N ASN A 162 -14.41 0.42 8.40
CA ASN A 162 -14.13 1.70 7.74
C ASN A 162 -13.79 2.78 8.76
N GLY A 163 -12.82 3.64 8.45
CA GLY A 163 -12.35 4.71 9.34
C GLY A 163 -11.62 4.19 10.58
N LYS A 164 -10.82 3.15 10.42
CA LYS A 164 -10.14 2.42 11.49
C LYS A 164 -8.65 2.24 11.23
N ILE A 165 -7.94 1.95 12.30
CA ILE A 165 -6.66 1.25 12.23
C ILE A 165 -6.94 -0.23 12.44
N LEU A 166 -6.72 -1.05 11.43
CA LEU A 166 -6.89 -2.49 11.48
C LEU A 166 -5.54 -3.18 11.75
N ARG A 167 -5.54 -4.23 12.57
CA ARG A 167 -4.38 -5.07 12.85
C ARG A 167 -4.69 -6.52 12.52
N ILE A 168 -3.88 -7.10 11.63
CA ILE A 168 -4.17 -8.34 10.92
C ILE A 168 -2.92 -9.21 10.96
N ASN A 169 -3.04 -10.51 11.19
CA ASN A 169 -1.93 -11.44 10.99
C ASN A 169 -1.55 -11.51 9.50
N MET A 170 -0.30 -11.84 9.19
CA MET A 170 0.17 -11.92 7.80
C MET A 170 -0.55 -12.99 6.96
N ASP A 171 -1.25 -13.92 7.60
CA ASP A 171 -2.09 -14.94 6.96
C ASP A 171 -3.56 -14.54 6.79
N GLY A 172 -3.94 -13.34 7.26
CA GLY A 172 -5.29 -12.80 7.19
C GLY A 172 -6.16 -13.11 8.41
N SER A 173 -5.68 -13.88 9.38
CA SER A 173 -6.42 -14.14 10.61
C SER A 173 -6.41 -12.94 11.58
N VAL A 174 -7.40 -12.92 12.49
CA VAL A 174 -7.47 -11.90 13.55
C VAL A 174 -6.42 -12.22 14.62
N PRO A 175 -5.55 -11.26 15.01
CA PRO A 175 -4.65 -11.43 16.14
C PRO A 175 -5.42 -11.66 17.44
N ALA A 176 -5.01 -12.67 18.22
CA ALA A 176 -5.70 -13.04 19.46
C ALA A 176 -5.62 -11.97 20.56
N ASP A 177 -4.64 -11.07 20.45
CA ASP A 177 -4.35 -9.98 21.38
C ASP A 177 -4.88 -8.62 20.90
N ASN A 178 -5.76 -8.58 19.89
CA ASN A 178 -6.46 -7.37 19.52
C ASN A 178 -7.40 -6.92 20.66
N PRO A 179 -7.58 -5.59 20.86
CA PRO A 179 -8.37 -5.04 21.97
C PRO A 179 -9.84 -5.46 21.93
N ILE A 180 -10.38 -5.65 20.72
CA ILE A 180 -11.74 -6.18 20.50
C ILE A 180 -11.59 -7.62 20.02
N LYS A 181 -12.09 -8.57 20.82
CA LYS A 181 -12.00 -9.99 20.48
C LYS A 181 -12.69 -10.30 19.16
N VAL A 182 -12.05 -11.13 18.33
CA VAL A 182 -12.56 -11.56 17.02
C VAL A 182 -12.78 -10.41 16.05
N SER A 183 -12.12 -9.27 16.27
CA SER A 183 -12.19 -8.09 15.40
C SER A 183 -10.80 -7.70 14.91
N PHE A 184 -10.72 -7.21 13.68
CA PHE A 184 -9.51 -6.59 13.14
C PHE A 184 -9.26 -5.17 13.66
N VAL A 185 -10.26 -4.53 14.29
CA VAL A 185 -10.16 -3.16 14.79
C VAL A 185 -9.13 -3.09 15.92
N TRP A 186 -8.10 -2.25 15.71
CA TRP A 186 -7.10 -1.91 16.71
C TRP A 186 -7.39 -0.55 17.35
N ALA A 187 -7.77 0.46 16.51
CA ALA A 187 -8.18 1.80 16.91
C ALA A 187 -9.07 2.47 15.85
#